data_a82e1f43600ec5c203eb8860cbba79fc
#
_entry.id   a82e1f43600ec5c203eb8860cbba79fc
#
_cell.length_a   1.000
_cell.length_b   1.000
_cell.length_c   1.000
_cell.angle_alpha   90.00
_cell.angle_beta   90.00
_cell.angle_gamma   90.00
#
_symmetry.space_group_name_H-M   'P 1'
#
loop_
_entity.id
_entity.type
_entity.pdbx_description
1 polymer ?
#
loop_
_entity_poly.entity_id
_entity_poly.type
_entity_poly.pdbx_seq_one_letter_code
_entity_poly.pdbx_strand_id
1 'polypeptide(L)'
;NNIFTSMQKLVDFFQNEYLPKARLTSGINALPNGKEMYKDYIFAMTTTHKDPEEVYQLGLSEVARITSEMDKIKTSIGFKGTLNELFDFMKTDKQFMPFKTDKEVLDAYQTIYATIKPNLPKYFGITPKTPFE
;
A
#
# COMPACT_ATOMS: atom_id res chain seq x y z
N ASN A 1 38.54 12.20 7.57
CA ASN A 1 38.06 12.90 8.78
C ASN A 1 37.15 14.12 8.50
N ASN A 2 37.16 14.68 7.29
CA ASN A 2 36.30 15.83 6.96
C ASN A 2 34.79 15.48 6.99
N ILE A 3 34.41 14.25 6.65
CA ILE A 3 33.00 13.80 6.66
C ILE A 3 32.43 13.82 8.08
N PHE A 4 33.14 13.26 9.04
CA PHE A 4 32.73 13.26 10.45
C PHE A 4 32.53 14.68 10.99
N THR A 5 33.48 15.55 10.73
CA THR A 5 33.41 16.98 11.16
C THR A 5 32.21 17.69 10.51
N SER A 6 31.94 17.44 9.24
CA SER A 6 30.80 18.05 8.55
C SER A 6 29.47 17.52 9.08
N MET A 7 29.37 16.22 9.37
CA MET A 7 28.16 15.61 9.98
C MET A 7 27.94 16.17 11.40
N GLN A 8 29.02 16.37 12.20
CA GLN A 8 28.88 16.97 13.52
C GLN A 8 28.32 18.40 13.44
N LYS A 9 28.83 19.22 12.52
CA LYS A 9 28.30 20.58 12.29
C LYS A 9 26.83 20.58 11.90
N LEU A 10 26.38 19.58 11.11
CA LEU A 10 24.96 19.42 10.73
C LEU A 10 24.11 19.07 11.95
N VAL A 11 24.60 18.17 12.81
CA VAL A 11 23.91 17.81 14.07
C VAL A 11 23.79 19.02 14.96
N ASP A 12 24.89 19.75 15.16
CA ASP A 12 24.92 20.96 16.00
C ASP A 12 23.96 22.04 15.48
N PHE A 13 23.89 22.25 14.16
CA PHE A 13 22.94 23.16 13.54
C PHE A 13 21.48 22.72 13.81
N PHE A 14 21.16 21.44 13.61
CA PHE A 14 19.81 20.94 13.87
C PHE A 14 19.42 21.10 15.33
N GLN A 15 20.28 20.72 16.25
CA GLN A 15 19.98 20.74 17.68
C GLN A 15 19.88 22.15 18.24
N ASN A 16 20.78 23.05 17.86
CA ASN A 16 20.94 24.35 18.51
C ASN A 16 20.24 25.49 17.77
N GLU A 17 20.00 25.37 16.46
CA GLU A 17 19.43 26.44 15.65
C GLU A 17 18.09 26.10 15.03
N TYR A 18 17.98 24.92 14.39
CA TYR A 18 16.78 24.56 13.64
C TYR A 18 15.64 24.10 14.53
N LEU A 19 15.86 23.08 15.38
CA LEU A 19 14.80 22.47 16.20
C LEU A 19 14.18 23.49 17.18
N PRO A 20 14.93 24.39 17.84
CA PRO A 20 14.30 25.39 18.72
C PRO A 20 13.39 26.40 18.01
N LYS A 21 13.57 26.56 16.69
CA LYS A 21 12.79 27.48 15.85
C LYS A 21 11.79 26.76 14.95
N ALA A 22 11.80 25.41 14.96
CA ALA A 22 10.90 24.63 14.15
C ALA A 22 9.44 24.82 14.61
N ARG A 23 8.52 24.77 13.67
CA ARG A 23 7.09 24.84 13.99
C ARG A 23 6.66 23.67 14.86
N LEU A 24 5.79 23.91 15.81
CA LEU A 24 5.21 22.89 16.69
C LEU A 24 3.96 22.22 16.09
N THR A 25 3.45 22.74 14.99
CA THR A 25 2.29 22.22 14.28
C THR A 25 2.70 21.19 13.24
N SER A 26 1.90 20.14 13.06
CA SER A 26 2.06 19.12 12.02
C SER A 26 1.17 19.42 10.79
N GLY A 27 1.44 18.74 9.70
CA GLY A 27 0.64 18.77 8.47
C GLY A 27 0.89 20.01 7.60
N ILE A 28 0.53 19.87 6.32
CA ILE A 28 0.68 20.93 5.31
C ILE A 28 -0.28 22.10 5.58
N ASN A 29 -1.45 21.84 6.19
CA ASN A 29 -2.46 22.85 6.50
C ASN A 29 -1.94 23.96 7.44
N ALA A 30 -0.87 23.71 8.18
CA ALA A 30 -0.24 24.68 9.06
C ALA A 30 0.76 25.61 8.34
N LEU A 31 1.01 25.40 7.07
CA LEU A 31 1.86 26.26 6.24
C LEU A 31 1.03 27.41 5.64
N PRO A 32 1.67 28.56 5.31
CA PRO A 32 1.02 29.57 4.48
C PRO A 32 0.47 28.93 3.20
N ASN A 33 -0.78 29.23 2.87
CA ASN A 33 -1.53 28.60 1.74
C ASN A 33 -1.62 27.06 1.78
N GLY A 34 -1.30 26.43 2.90
CA GLY A 34 -1.23 24.96 3.01
C GLY A 34 -2.56 24.27 2.72
N LYS A 35 -3.70 24.91 3.00
CA LYS A 35 -5.03 24.36 2.67
C LYS A 35 -5.24 24.26 1.16
N GLU A 36 -4.89 25.31 0.42
CA GLU A 36 -5.01 25.30 -1.05
C GLU A 36 -4.03 24.32 -1.68
N MET A 37 -2.77 24.31 -1.21
CA MET A 37 -1.79 23.31 -1.64
C MET A 37 -2.29 21.87 -1.41
N TYR A 38 -3.00 21.61 -0.31
CA TYR A 38 -3.53 20.28 -0.04
C TYR A 38 -4.65 19.89 -1.01
N LYS A 39 -5.52 20.84 -1.38
CA LYS A 39 -6.55 20.63 -2.43
C LYS A 39 -5.91 20.34 -3.79
N ASP A 40 -4.85 21.07 -4.13
CA ASP A 40 -4.11 20.83 -5.38
C ASP A 40 -3.47 19.43 -5.38
N TYR A 41 -2.94 18.97 -4.25
CA TYR A 41 -2.43 17.59 -4.13
C TYR A 41 -3.53 16.54 -4.26
N ILE A 42 -4.72 16.76 -3.67
CA ILE A 42 -5.85 15.85 -3.88
C ILE A 42 -6.19 15.78 -5.36
N PHE A 43 -6.30 16.93 -6.04
CA PHE A 43 -6.56 16.94 -7.48
C PHE A 43 -5.46 16.23 -8.28
N ALA A 44 -4.20 16.51 -8.00
CA ALA A 44 -3.08 15.88 -8.70
C ALA A 44 -3.06 14.35 -8.55
N MET A 45 -3.44 13.83 -7.37
CA MET A 45 -3.43 12.39 -7.09
C MET A 45 -4.70 11.66 -7.51
N THR A 46 -5.86 12.34 -7.46
CA THR A 46 -7.17 11.71 -7.71
C THR A 46 -7.83 12.13 -9.00
N THR A 47 -7.33 13.20 -9.64
CA THR A 47 -7.96 13.90 -10.78
C THR A 47 -9.37 14.42 -10.50
N THR A 48 -9.75 14.54 -9.21
CA THR A 48 -11.06 15.03 -8.77
C THR A 48 -10.92 16.28 -7.90
N HIS A 49 -11.91 17.16 -7.96
CA HIS A 49 -11.98 18.39 -7.15
C HIS A 49 -12.73 18.16 -5.82
N LYS A 50 -12.45 17.05 -5.15
CA LYS A 50 -13.04 16.76 -3.84
C LYS A 50 -12.42 17.61 -2.74
N ASP A 51 -13.23 18.02 -1.77
CA ASP A 51 -12.73 18.69 -0.58
C ASP A 51 -11.97 17.67 0.32
N PRO A 52 -10.90 18.09 1.01
CA PRO A 52 -10.15 17.23 1.94
C PRO A 52 -11.03 16.52 2.98
N GLU A 53 -12.02 17.21 3.53
CA GLU A 53 -12.94 16.62 4.51
C GLU A 53 -13.83 15.56 3.86
N GLU A 54 -14.32 15.78 2.67
CA GLU A 54 -15.09 14.80 1.90
C GLU A 54 -14.28 13.53 1.65
N VAL A 55 -12.99 13.66 1.27
CA VAL A 55 -12.10 12.51 1.07
C VAL A 55 -11.85 11.77 2.39
N TYR A 56 -11.68 12.50 3.49
CA TYR A 56 -11.50 11.91 4.82
C TYR A 56 -12.73 11.11 5.26
N GLN A 57 -13.92 11.69 5.15
CA GLN A 57 -15.17 11.01 5.51
C GLN A 57 -15.44 9.80 4.60
N LEU A 58 -15.13 9.89 3.32
CA LEU A 58 -15.17 8.74 2.41
C LEU A 58 -14.24 7.64 2.91
N GLY A 59 -13.01 7.97 3.29
CA GLY A 59 -12.05 7.01 3.85
C GLY A 59 -12.60 6.29 5.08
N LEU A 60 -13.19 7.02 6.03
CA LEU A 60 -13.80 6.42 7.22
C LEU A 60 -14.95 5.48 6.88
N SER A 61 -15.84 5.89 5.96
CA SER A 61 -16.97 5.07 5.53
C SER A 61 -16.51 3.78 4.81
N GLU A 62 -15.48 3.88 3.97
CA GLU A 62 -14.91 2.71 3.27
C GLU A 62 -14.22 1.73 4.23
N VAL A 63 -13.47 2.24 5.22
CA VAL A 63 -12.89 1.36 6.26
C VAL A 63 -13.99 0.61 7.01
N ALA A 64 -15.06 1.29 7.40
CA ALA A 64 -16.19 0.64 8.07
C ALA A 64 -16.87 -0.41 7.16
N ARG A 65 -17.10 -0.07 5.89
CA ARG A 65 -17.68 -0.99 4.90
C ARG A 65 -16.79 -2.23 4.71
N ILE A 66 -15.50 -2.03 4.47
CA ILE A 66 -14.54 -3.12 4.24
C ILE A 66 -14.45 -4.02 5.48
N THR A 67 -14.37 -3.45 6.68
CA THR A 67 -14.35 -4.22 7.93
C THR A 67 -15.60 -5.08 8.08
N SER A 68 -16.78 -4.51 7.78
CA SER A 68 -18.04 -5.27 7.80
C SER A 68 -18.05 -6.41 6.79
N GLU A 69 -17.55 -6.19 5.56
CA GLU A 69 -17.48 -7.26 4.55
C GLU A 69 -16.48 -8.37 4.97
N MET A 70 -15.35 -8.00 5.54
CA MET A 70 -14.39 -8.97 6.09
C MET A 70 -15.01 -9.84 7.21
N ASP A 71 -15.81 -9.24 8.11
CA ASP A 71 -16.52 -9.97 9.16
C ASP A 71 -17.57 -10.94 8.58
N LYS A 72 -18.27 -10.55 7.53
CA LYS A 72 -19.19 -11.45 6.82
C LYS A 72 -18.44 -12.65 6.21
N ILE A 73 -17.32 -12.40 5.54
CA ILE A 73 -16.48 -13.45 4.98
C ILE A 73 -15.98 -14.37 6.10
N LYS A 74 -15.41 -13.82 7.17
CA LYS A 74 -14.97 -14.57 8.35
C LYS A 74 -16.07 -15.50 8.87
N THR A 75 -17.29 -14.97 8.99
CA THR A 75 -18.46 -15.73 9.44
C THR A 75 -18.83 -16.83 8.44
N SER A 76 -18.80 -16.53 7.15
CA SER A 76 -19.17 -17.49 6.09
C SER A 76 -18.23 -18.70 6.01
N ILE A 77 -16.92 -18.49 6.33
CA ILE A 77 -15.94 -19.58 6.41
C ILE A 77 -15.95 -20.31 7.77
N GLY A 78 -16.81 -19.90 8.70
CA GLY A 78 -16.96 -20.53 10.01
C GLY A 78 -15.85 -20.22 11.02
N PHE A 79 -15.02 -19.21 10.77
CA PHE A 79 -13.96 -18.83 11.69
C PHE A 79 -14.54 -18.14 12.94
N LYS A 80 -14.19 -18.63 14.16
CA LYS A 80 -14.80 -18.21 15.42
C LYS A 80 -14.07 -17.06 16.13
N GLY A 81 -12.88 -16.69 15.68
CA GLY A 81 -12.08 -15.64 16.28
C GLY A 81 -12.42 -14.23 15.77
N THR A 82 -11.63 -13.27 16.21
CA THR A 82 -11.63 -11.88 15.70
C THR A 82 -11.03 -11.82 14.31
N LEU A 83 -11.14 -10.68 13.62
CA LEU A 83 -10.47 -10.45 12.33
C LEU A 83 -8.94 -10.52 12.45
N ASN A 84 -8.37 -9.98 13.54
CA ASN A 84 -6.93 -10.06 13.76
C ASN A 84 -6.46 -11.50 13.91
N GLU A 85 -7.18 -12.32 14.67
CA GLU A 85 -6.88 -13.74 14.79
C GLU A 85 -7.01 -14.49 13.45
N LEU A 86 -7.98 -14.12 12.62
CA LEU A 86 -8.07 -14.66 11.25
C LEU A 86 -6.84 -14.27 10.42
N PHE A 87 -6.40 -13.02 10.48
CA PHE A 87 -5.21 -12.57 9.74
C PHE A 87 -3.94 -13.26 10.23
N ASP A 88 -3.79 -13.47 11.54
CA ASP A 88 -2.65 -14.19 12.08
C ASP A 88 -2.69 -15.68 11.70
N PHE A 89 -3.87 -16.29 11.72
CA PHE A 89 -4.06 -17.65 11.21
C PHE A 89 -3.66 -17.77 9.73
N MET A 90 -4.12 -16.85 8.88
CA MET A 90 -3.75 -16.83 7.47
C MET A 90 -2.24 -16.64 7.21
N LYS A 91 -1.54 -15.90 8.10
CA LYS A 91 -0.09 -15.69 7.99
C LYS A 91 0.73 -16.89 8.45
N THR A 92 0.23 -17.67 9.38
CA THR A 92 1.03 -18.68 10.10
C THR A 92 0.66 -20.12 9.75
N ASP A 93 -0.59 -20.37 9.34
CA ASP A 93 -1.02 -21.73 9.02
C ASP A 93 -0.45 -22.21 7.69
N LYS A 94 0.09 -23.43 7.72
CA LYS A 94 0.79 -24.04 6.57
C LYS A 94 -0.10 -24.24 5.34
N GLN A 95 -1.42 -24.31 5.50
CA GLN A 95 -2.34 -24.45 4.37
C GLN A 95 -2.27 -23.27 3.40
N PHE A 96 -1.89 -22.07 3.89
CA PHE A 96 -1.72 -20.87 3.07
C PHE A 96 -0.30 -20.71 2.50
N MET A 97 0.59 -21.63 2.82
CA MET A 97 1.98 -21.66 2.35
C MET A 97 2.26 -22.99 1.62
N PRO A 98 1.62 -23.22 0.46
CA PRO A 98 1.70 -24.51 -0.23
C PRO A 98 3.08 -24.80 -0.82
N PHE A 99 3.88 -23.77 -1.09
CA PHE A 99 5.19 -23.91 -1.70
C PHE A 99 6.31 -23.92 -0.66
N LYS A 100 7.28 -24.82 -0.83
CA LYS A 100 8.44 -24.98 0.06
C LYS A 100 9.75 -24.58 -0.60
N THR A 101 9.78 -24.54 -1.94
CA THR A 101 10.96 -24.22 -2.73
C THR A 101 10.62 -23.21 -3.83
N ASP A 102 11.63 -22.45 -4.26
CA ASP A 102 11.50 -21.50 -5.37
C ASP A 102 11.05 -22.22 -6.66
N LYS A 103 11.51 -23.46 -6.86
CA LYS A 103 11.12 -24.27 -8.01
C LYS A 103 9.63 -24.58 -8.02
N GLU A 104 9.02 -24.92 -6.89
CA GLU A 104 7.57 -25.17 -6.80
C GLU A 104 6.75 -23.93 -7.18
N VAL A 105 7.23 -22.75 -6.78
CA VAL A 105 6.59 -21.46 -7.17
C VAL A 105 6.69 -21.27 -8.68
N LEU A 106 7.85 -21.45 -9.28
CA LEU A 106 8.06 -21.32 -10.72
C LEU A 106 7.23 -22.34 -11.52
N ASP A 107 7.19 -23.58 -11.09
CA ASP A 107 6.40 -24.66 -11.72
C ASP A 107 4.89 -24.31 -11.68
N ALA A 108 4.40 -23.74 -10.59
CA ALA A 108 3.01 -23.27 -10.48
C ALA A 108 2.71 -22.14 -11.46
N TYR A 109 3.58 -21.13 -11.57
CA TYR A 109 3.44 -20.06 -12.56
C TYR A 109 3.48 -20.59 -13.99
N GLN A 110 4.38 -21.52 -14.32
CA GLN A 110 4.43 -22.15 -15.64
C GLN A 110 3.15 -22.92 -15.96
N THR A 111 2.56 -23.60 -14.98
CA THR A 111 1.29 -24.30 -15.12
C THR A 111 0.14 -23.33 -15.43
N ILE A 112 0.07 -22.22 -14.69
CA ILE A 112 -0.92 -21.15 -14.95
C ILE A 112 -0.71 -20.58 -16.36
N TYR A 113 0.52 -20.26 -16.75
CA TYR A 113 0.85 -19.74 -18.07
C TYR A 113 0.45 -20.72 -19.19
N ALA A 114 0.74 -22.01 -19.04
CA ALA A 114 0.35 -23.04 -19.98
C ALA A 114 -1.18 -23.14 -20.16
N THR A 115 -1.95 -22.87 -19.10
CA THR A 115 -3.41 -22.83 -19.15
C THR A 115 -3.95 -21.58 -19.87
N ILE A 116 -3.28 -20.43 -19.68
CA ILE A 116 -3.72 -19.14 -20.23
C ILE A 116 -3.30 -19.00 -21.70
N LYS A 117 -2.07 -19.40 -22.04
CA LYS A 117 -1.45 -19.20 -23.36
C LYS A 117 -2.34 -19.62 -24.55
N PRO A 118 -2.99 -20.79 -24.58
CA PRO A 118 -3.85 -21.20 -25.68
C PRO A 118 -5.11 -20.33 -25.87
N ASN A 119 -5.47 -19.57 -24.81
CA ASN A 119 -6.66 -18.72 -24.83
C ASN A 119 -6.35 -17.29 -25.27
N LEU A 120 -5.08 -16.85 -25.23
CA LEU A 120 -4.69 -15.48 -25.61
C LEU A 120 -5.19 -15.08 -27.00
N PRO A 121 -5.04 -15.89 -28.08
CA PRO A 121 -5.50 -15.49 -29.41
C PRO A 121 -7.02 -15.33 -29.54
N LYS A 122 -7.81 -15.86 -28.58
CA LYS A 122 -9.27 -15.69 -28.56
C LYS A 122 -9.70 -14.30 -28.11
N TYR A 123 -8.87 -13.63 -27.33
CA TYR A 123 -9.18 -12.34 -26.71
C TYR A 123 -8.34 -11.19 -27.24
N PHE A 124 -7.17 -11.48 -27.81
CA PHE A 124 -6.22 -10.48 -28.31
C PHE A 124 -5.89 -10.73 -29.77
N GLY A 125 -6.11 -9.72 -30.62
CA GLY A 125 -5.81 -9.81 -32.05
C GLY A 125 -4.30 -9.87 -32.35
N ILE A 126 -3.46 -9.36 -31.44
CA ILE A 126 -1.99 -9.39 -31.55
C ILE A 126 -1.44 -9.99 -30.26
N THR A 127 -0.62 -11.02 -30.37
CA THR A 127 0.07 -11.63 -29.23
C THR A 127 1.58 -11.49 -29.40
N PRO A 128 2.35 -11.35 -28.30
CA PRO A 128 3.80 -11.27 -28.32
C PRO A 128 4.40 -12.52 -29.01
N LYS A 129 5.42 -12.30 -29.85
CA LYS A 129 6.18 -13.39 -30.49
C LYS A 129 7.35 -13.88 -29.62
N THR A 130 7.83 -13.00 -28.72
CA THR A 130 8.92 -13.34 -27.80
C THR A 130 8.41 -14.32 -26.74
N PRO A 131 9.15 -15.40 -26.45
CA PRO A 131 8.80 -16.30 -25.36
C PRO A 131 8.76 -15.54 -24.03
N PHE A 132 7.87 -15.97 -23.14
CA PHE A 132 7.88 -15.56 -21.74
C PHE A 132 8.86 -16.48 -21.00
N GLU A 133 9.87 -15.87 -20.38
CA GLU A 133 10.88 -16.54 -19.55
C GLU A 133 10.71 -16.17 -18.07
#